data_498a83bedbbc1d7f301c8ccdcefb3044
#
_entry.id   498a83bedbbc1d7f301c8ccdcefb3044
#
_cell.length_a   1.000
_cell.length_b   1.000
_cell.length_c   1.000
_cell.angle_alpha   90.00
_cell.angle_beta   90.00
_cell.angle_gamma   90.00
#
_symmetry.space_group_name_H-M   'P 1'
#
loop_
_entity.id
_entity.type
_entity.pdbx_description
1 polymer ?
#
loop_
_entity_poly.entity_id
_entity_poly.type
_entity_poly.pdbx_seq_one_letter_code
_entity_poly.pdbx_strand_id
1 'polypeptide(L)'
;YHDKLTGLFNRTYFEKKLEKIEASGVFPTSIIIGDVNGLKITNDIFGHGEGDELLKAIARILEKSCRKNDIIARWGGDEFSVILPETDYETARRICERIKKICETYKDLNIQPSIALGLDTKENNTQKLKDVVKKAEDRMYRNKLLESKSKKSGTVLSLQRTLFEKSYETEEHALRIIELSQKLGRMLGLHENELDDLKLLAGL
;
A
#
# COMPACT_ATOMS: atom_id res chain seq x y z
N TYR A 1 -18.08 3.14 -15.56
CA TYR A 1 -17.92 2.45 -14.27
C TYR A 1 -16.54 1.83 -14.05
N HIS A 2 -15.61 2.02 -15.00
CA HIS A 2 -14.24 1.51 -14.86
C HIS A 2 -13.24 2.67 -14.76
N ASP A 3 -12.16 2.43 -14.04
CA ASP A 3 -10.96 3.26 -14.04
C ASP A 3 -10.16 3.00 -15.32
N LYS A 4 -9.80 4.06 -16.04
CA LYS A 4 -9.14 3.93 -17.35
C LYS A 4 -7.71 3.38 -17.27
N LEU A 5 -7.02 3.59 -16.15
CA LEU A 5 -5.65 3.16 -15.97
C LEU A 5 -5.55 1.68 -15.60
N THR A 6 -6.35 1.26 -14.63
CA THR A 6 -6.26 -0.07 -14.01
C THR A 6 -7.26 -1.08 -14.57
N GLY A 7 -8.33 -0.62 -15.24
CA GLY A 7 -9.44 -1.46 -15.70
C GLY A 7 -10.41 -1.90 -14.61
N LEU A 8 -10.09 -1.71 -13.34
CA LEU A 8 -10.95 -2.01 -12.20
C LEU A 8 -12.21 -1.14 -12.21
N PHE A 9 -13.17 -1.46 -11.37
CA PHE A 9 -14.31 -0.56 -11.17
C PHE A 9 -13.84 0.77 -10.59
N ASN A 10 -14.61 1.84 -10.84
CA ASN A 10 -14.38 3.14 -10.24
C ASN A 10 -15.20 3.32 -8.95
N ARG A 11 -14.96 4.42 -8.24
CA ARG A 11 -15.66 4.81 -7.01
C ARG A 11 -17.19 4.79 -7.17
N THR A 12 -17.72 5.34 -8.26
CA THR A 12 -19.17 5.40 -8.51
C THR A 12 -19.80 4.01 -8.56
N TYR A 13 -19.13 3.04 -9.14
CA TYR A 13 -19.62 1.66 -9.18
C TYR A 13 -19.57 1.01 -7.80
N PHE A 14 -18.49 1.23 -7.06
CA PHE A 14 -18.33 0.72 -5.70
C PHE A 14 -19.47 1.23 -4.78
N GLU A 15 -19.72 2.54 -4.78
CA GLU A 15 -20.78 3.16 -3.97
C GLU A 15 -22.17 2.57 -4.31
N LYS A 16 -22.49 2.41 -5.60
CA LYS A 16 -23.73 1.77 -6.04
C LYS A 16 -23.86 0.31 -5.60
N LYS A 17 -22.76 -0.42 -5.62
CA LYS A 17 -22.73 -1.83 -5.18
C LYS A 17 -22.89 -1.93 -3.66
N LEU A 18 -22.24 -1.04 -2.93
CA LEU A 18 -22.36 -0.96 -1.48
C LEU A 18 -23.83 -0.74 -1.06
N GLU A 19 -24.53 0.19 -1.72
CA GLU A 19 -25.97 0.45 -1.48
C GLU A 19 -26.83 -0.77 -1.78
N LYS A 20 -26.57 -1.49 -2.88
CA LYS A 20 -27.32 -2.71 -3.23
C LYS A 20 -27.10 -3.83 -2.22
N ILE A 21 -25.87 -4.04 -1.76
CA ILE A 21 -25.54 -5.06 -0.76
C ILE A 21 -26.18 -4.68 0.60
N GLU A 22 -26.13 -3.40 0.97
CA GLU A 22 -26.84 -2.91 2.17
C GLU A 22 -28.35 -3.22 2.12
N ALA A 23 -28.98 -2.91 0.98
CA ALA A 23 -30.41 -3.15 0.79
C ALA A 23 -30.80 -4.64 0.74
N SER A 24 -29.91 -5.50 0.24
CA SER A 24 -30.13 -6.95 0.19
C SER A 24 -29.96 -7.66 1.52
N GLY A 25 -29.38 -6.99 2.53
CA GLY A 25 -29.15 -7.57 3.85
C GLY A 25 -28.14 -8.72 3.86
N VAL A 26 -27.24 -8.79 2.87
CA VAL A 26 -26.20 -9.81 2.80
C VAL A 26 -25.15 -9.58 3.89
N PHE A 27 -24.95 -10.59 4.71
CA PHE A 27 -23.87 -10.65 5.70
C PHE A 27 -23.45 -12.11 5.95
N PRO A 28 -22.19 -12.37 6.41
CA PRO A 28 -21.17 -11.37 6.66
C PRO A 28 -20.68 -10.71 5.37
N THR A 29 -20.42 -9.41 5.40
CA THR A 29 -19.83 -8.68 4.28
C THR A 29 -18.61 -7.92 4.77
N SER A 30 -17.46 -8.21 4.21
CA SER A 30 -16.19 -7.56 4.55
C SER A 30 -15.84 -6.47 3.55
N ILE A 31 -15.22 -5.41 4.06
CA ILE A 31 -14.68 -4.29 3.27
C ILE A 31 -13.20 -4.19 3.52
N ILE A 32 -12.42 -4.10 2.44
CA ILE A 32 -11.00 -3.80 2.51
C ILE A 32 -10.77 -2.44 1.84
N ILE A 33 -10.06 -1.56 2.52
CA ILE A 33 -9.55 -0.29 1.97
C ILE A 33 -8.05 -0.39 1.89
N GLY A 34 -7.48 0.04 0.80
CA GLY A 34 -6.04 -0.01 0.55
C GLY A 34 -5.49 1.30 0.02
N ASP A 35 -4.26 1.62 0.38
CA ASP A 35 -3.53 2.79 -0.08
C ASP A 35 -2.11 2.37 -0.48
N VAL A 36 -1.71 2.70 -1.71
CA VAL A 36 -0.42 2.30 -2.28
C VAL A 36 0.71 3.08 -1.64
N ASN A 37 1.67 2.38 -1.08
CA ASN A 37 2.83 2.99 -0.46
C ASN A 37 3.83 3.48 -1.51
N GLY A 38 4.34 4.70 -1.33
CA GLY A 38 5.47 5.22 -2.11
C GLY A 38 5.14 5.70 -3.53
N LEU A 39 3.86 5.81 -3.94
CA LEU A 39 3.50 6.25 -5.29
C LEU A 39 4.09 7.62 -5.63
N LYS A 40 4.03 8.59 -4.69
CA LYS A 40 4.59 9.92 -4.91
C LYS A 40 6.11 9.85 -5.15
N ILE A 41 6.84 9.12 -4.31
CA ILE A 41 8.29 8.94 -4.44
C ILE A 41 8.62 8.26 -5.77
N THR A 42 7.85 7.25 -6.16
CA THR A 42 7.99 6.57 -7.46
C THR A 42 7.84 7.57 -8.61
N ASN A 43 6.80 8.41 -8.58
CA ASN A 43 6.57 9.43 -9.58
C ASN A 43 7.70 10.48 -9.64
N ASP A 44 8.16 10.91 -8.48
CA ASP A 44 9.19 11.96 -8.37
C ASP A 44 10.57 11.47 -8.87
N ILE A 45 10.90 10.19 -8.70
CA ILE A 45 12.20 9.61 -9.07
C ILE A 45 12.19 8.99 -10.47
N PHE A 46 11.14 8.22 -10.80
CA PHE A 46 11.09 7.41 -12.03
C PHE A 46 10.09 7.94 -13.07
N GLY A 47 9.34 8.99 -12.73
CA GLY A 47 8.31 9.58 -13.57
C GLY A 47 6.95 8.89 -13.45
N HIS A 48 5.91 9.57 -13.95
CA HIS A 48 4.51 9.12 -13.85
C HIS A 48 4.25 7.76 -14.53
N GLY A 49 5.03 7.41 -15.55
CA GLY A 49 4.91 6.11 -16.22
C GLY A 49 5.14 4.93 -15.29
N GLU A 50 6.18 4.98 -14.45
CA GLU A 50 6.48 3.94 -13.47
C GLU A 50 5.44 3.91 -12.34
N GLY A 51 4.91 5.08 -11.93
CA GLY A 51 3.79 5.14 -10.99
C GLY A 51 2.52 4.50 -11.55
N ASP A 52 2.24 4.69 -12.82
CA ASP A 52 1.13 4.05 -13.52
C ASP A 52 1.30 2.52 -13.57
N GLU A 53 2.52 2.03 -13.83
CA GLU A 53 2.80 0.58 -13.79
C GLU A 53 2.69 0.02 -12.38
N LEU A 54 3.11 0.76 -11.35
CA LEU A 54 2.89 0.38 -9.95
C LEU A 54 1.40 0.24 -9.63
N LEU A 55 0.57 1.19 -10.04
CA LEU A 55 -0.89 1.12 -9.85
C LEU A 55 -1.53 -0.06 -10.59
N LYS A 56 -1.11 -0.33 -11.82
CA LYS A 56 -1.55 -1.51 -12.59
C LYS A 56 -1.11 -2.82 -11.95
N ALA A 57 0.09 -2.87 -11.38
CA ALA A 57 0.57 -4.04 -10.66
C ALA A 57 -0.28 -4.32 -9.41
N ILE A 58 -0.58 -3.31 -8.60
CA ILE A 58 -1.47 -3.44 -7.45
C ILE A 58 -2.86 -3.92 -7.90
N ALA A 59 -3.42 -3.37 -8.97
CA ALA A 59 -4.70 -3.82 -9.52
C ALA A 59 -4.68 -5.32 -9.85
N ARG A 60 -3.66 -5.79 -10.58
CA ARG A 60 -3.47 -7.22 -10.90
C ARG A 60 -3.30 -8.09 -9.66
N ILE A 61 -2.62 -7.61 -8.63
CA ILE A 61 -2.45 -8.32 -7.35
C ILE A 61 -3.79 -8.47 -6.64
N LEU A 62 -4.58 -7.40 -6.59
CA LEU A 62 -5.93 -7.44 -6.00
C LEU A 62 -6.84 -8.43 -6.75
N GLU A 63 -6.87 -8.39 -8.09
CA GLU A 63 -7.65 -9.33 -8.91
C GLU A 63 -7.24 -10.79 -8.67
N LYS A 64 -5.93 -11.09 -8.61
CA LYS A 64 -5.42 -12.43 -8.29
C LYS A 64 -5.75 -12.88 -6.87
N SER A 65 -5.98 -11.92 -5.98
CA SER A 65 -6.25 -12.20 -4.56
C SER A 65 -7.72 -12.32 -4.23
N CYS A 66 -8.63 -11.92 -5.11
CA CYS A 66 -10.06 -11.89 -4.90
C CYS A 66 -10.78 -12.88 -5.83
N ARG A 67 -12.04 -13.19 -5.48
CA ARG A 67 -12.91 -14.05 -6.29
C ARG A 67 -13.61 -13.22 -7.38
N LYS A 68 -14.15 -13.90 -8.39
CA LYS A 68 -14.89 -13.25 -9.49
C LYS A 68 -16.09 -12.41 -9.04
N ASN A 69 -16.72 -12.79 -7.92
CA ASN A 69 -17.89 -12.10 -7.37
C ASN A 69 -17.51 -10.95 -6.41
N ASP A 70 -16.25 -10.84 -6.04
CA ASP A 70 -15.77 -9.73 -5.24
C ASP A 70 -15.72 -8.46 -6.10
N ILE A 71 -15.96 -7.32 -5.48
CA ILE A 71 -15.98 -6.03 -6.18
C ILE A 71 -14.70 -5.29 -5.83
N ILE A 72 -13.83 -5.10 -6.82
CA ILE A 72 -12.56 -4.40 -6.67
C ILE A 72 -12.67 -3.08 -7.42
N ALA A 73 -12.38 -1.98 -6.75
CA ALA A 73 -12.44 -0.66 -7.31
C ALA A 73 -11.20 0.16 -6.98
N ARG A 74 -10.82 1.05 -7.90
CA ARG A 74 -9.92 2.14 -7.59
C ARG A 74 -10.73 3.33 -7.16
N TRP A 75 -10.51 3.79 -5.93
CA TRP A 75 -11.28 4.87 -5.33
C TRP A 75 -10.84 6.24 -5.85
N GLY A 76 -9.53 6.41 -6.07
CA GLY A 76 -8.89 7.59 -6.65
C GLY A 76 -7.41 7.63 -6.31
N GLY A 77 -6.58 8.27 -7.13
CA GLY A 77 -5.15 8.39 -6.86
C GLY A 77 -4.47 7.04 -6.58
N ASP A 78 -4.04 6.84 -5.34
CA ASP A 78 -3.39 5.65 -4.80
C ASP A 78 -4.31 4.75 -3.97
N GLU A 79 -5.62 5.05 -3.91
CA GLU A 79 -6.57 4.35 -3.08
C GLU A 79 -7.36 3.28 -3.83
N PHE A 80 -7.48 2.10 -3.22
CA PHE A 80 -8.24 0.95 -3.69
C PHE A 80 -9.24 0.49 -2.64
N SER A 81 -10.34 -0.10 -3.09
CA SER A 81 -11.37 -0.62 -2.21
C SER A 81 -11.90 -1.96 -2.71
N VAL A 82 -12.23 -2.86 -1.79
CA VAL A 82 -12.77 -4.18 -2.11
C VAL A 82 -13.99 -4.46 -1.26
N ILE A 83 -15.07 -4.94 -1.90
CA ILE A 83 -16.23 -5.50 -1.19
C ILE A 83 -16.18 -7.02 -1.36
N LEU A 84 -16.26 -7.72 -0.25
CA LEU A 84 -16.27 -9.19 -0.17
C LEU A 84 -17.63 -9.64 0.38
N PRO A 85 -18.65 -9.87 -0.46
CA PRO A 85 -19.93 -10.39 0.00
C PRO A 85 -19.77 -11.80 0.57
N GLU A 86 -20.62 -12.16 1.52
CA GLU A 86 -20.65 -13.50 2.16
C GLU A 86 -19.26 -13.93 2.66
N THR A 87 -18.50 -12.97 3.22
CA THR A 87 -17.11 -13.20 3.66
C THR A 87 -16.93 -12.64 5.07
N ASP A 88 -16.56 -13.51 6.00
CA ASP A 88 -16.25 -13.17 7.38
C ASP A 88 -14.90 -12.46 7.53
N TYR A 89 -14.67 -11.91 8.72
CA TYR A 89 -13.45 -11.16 9.05
C TYR A 89 -12.17 -12.00 8.86
N GLU A 90 -12.16 -13.25 9.32
CA GLU A 90 -10.96 -14.10 9.25
C GLU A 90 -10.62 -14.50 7.81
N THR A 91 -11.62 -14.76 6.99
CA THR A 91 -11.42 -15.03 5.55
C THR A 91 -10.90 -13.78 4.84
N ALA A 92 -11.47 -12.61 5.13
CA ALA A 92 -11.00 -11.34 4.56
C ALA A 92 -9.58 -10.98 5.04
N ARG A 93 -9.22 -11.29 6.31
CA ARG A 93 -7.86 -11.13 6.84
C ARG A 93 -6.85 -11.97 6.05
N ARG A 94 -7.18 -13.23 5.74
CA ARG A 94 -6.31 -14.09 4.90
C ARG A 94 -6.15 -13.54 3.49
N ILE A 95 -7.18 -12.87 2.94
CA ILE A 95 -7.06 -12.17 1.65
C ILE A 95 -6.05 -11.01 1.76
N CYS A 96 -6.12 -10.19 2.82
CA CYS A 96 -5.14 -9.14 3.06
C CYS A 96 -3.71 -9.68 3.18
N GLU A 97 -3.52 -10.77 3.91
CA GLU A 97 -2.21 -11.44 4.04
C GLU A 97 -1.70 -11.96 2.69
N ARG A 98 -2.58 -12.55 1.88
CA ARG A 98 -2.24 -13.00 0.53
C ARG A 98 -1.82 -11.85 -0.37
N ILE A 99 -2.53 -10.72 -0.33
CA ILE A 99 -2.18 -9.50 -1.08
C ILE A 99 -0.77 -9.05 -0.70
N LYS A 100 -0.48 -8.93 0.60
CA LYS A 100 0.84 -8.52 1.10
C LYS A 100 1.94 -9.48 0.66
N LYS A 101 1.71 -10.78 0.76
CA LYS A 101 2.67 -11.80 0.34
C LYS A 101 2.95 -11.76 -1.17
N ILE A 102 1.94 -11.51 -2.00
CA ILE A 102 2.15 -11.36 -3.45
C ILE A 102 2.96 -10.08 -3.73
N CYS A 103 2.66 -8.97 -3.05
CA CYS A 103 3.46 -7.75 -3.14
C CYS A 103 4.94 -8.03 -2.83
N GLU A 104 5.24 -8.76 -1.76
CA GLU A 104 6.61 -9.10 -1.33
C GLU A 104 7.37 -9.96 -2.34
N THR A 105 6.67 -10.76 -3.14
CA THR A 105 7.28 -11.68 -4.11
C THR A 105 7.18 -11.18 -5.56
N TYR A 106 6.65 -9.98 -5.78
CA TYR A 106 6.45 -9.41 -7.10
C TYR A 106 7.79 -9.00 -7.73
N LYS A 107 8.07 -9.45 -8.97
CA LYS A 107 9.38 -9.25 -9.62
C LYS A 107 9.31 -8.49 -10.96
N ASP A 108 8.09 -8.17 -11.43
CA ASP A 108 7.93 -7.60 -12.77
C ASP A 108 8.12 -6.08 -12.81
N LEU A 109 8.51 -5.46 -11.69
CA LEU A 109 8.80 -4.03 -11.59
C LEU A 109 10.14 -3.79 -10.92
N ASN A 110 10.78 -2.67 -11.27
CA ASN A 110 12.00 -2.19 -10.61
C ASN A 110 11.74 -1.78 -9.15
N ILE A 111 10.48 -1.48 -8.82
CA ILE A 111 10.04 -1.07 -7.48
C ILE A 111 9.10 -2.13 -6.94
N GLN A 112 9.37 -2.61 -5.74
CA GLN A 112 8.52 -3.58 -5.09
C GLN A 112 7.16 -2.96 -4.71
N PRO A 113 6.02 -3.49 -5.23
CA PRO A 113 4.71 -2.99 -4.86
C PRO A 113 4.46 -3.14 -3.36
N SER A 114 3.83 -2.15 -2.76
CA SER A 114 3.43 -2.19 -1.36
C SER A 114 2.13 -1.44 -1.16
N ILE A 115 1.24 -1.99 -0.33
CA ILE A 115 -0.07 -1.41 -0.07
C ILE A 115 -0.41 -1.55 1.42
N ALA A 116 -0.79 -0.44 2.05
CA ALA A 116 -1.36 -0.45 3.38
C ALA A 116 -2.83 -0.87 3.28
N LEU A 117 -3.26 -1.82 4.10
CA LEU A 117 -4.62 -2.37 4.06
C LEU A 117 -5.31 -2.19 5.41
N GLY A 118 -6.59 -1.82 5.36
CA GLY A 118 -7.50 -1.85 6.49
C GLY A 118 -8.73 -2.68 6.16
N LEU A 119 -9.25 -3.39 7.12
CA LEU A 119 -10.34 -4.36 6.99
C LEU A 119 -11.34 -4.18 8.12
N ASP A 120 -12.62 -4.19 7.79
CA ASP A 120 -13.72 -4.40 8.76
C ASP A 120 -14.85 -5.22 8.13
N THR A 121 -15.73 -5.78 8.97
CA THR A 121 -16.79 -6.70 8.53
C THR A 121 -18.13 -6.30 9.14
N LYS A 122 -19.18 -6.27 8.31
CA LYS A 122 -20.57 -6.27 8.74
C LYS A 122 -20.99 -7.71 9.06
N GLU A 123 -21.26 -7.98 10.32
CA GLU A 123 -21.62 -9.32 10.79
C GLU A 123 -23.13 -9.53 10.95
N ASN A 124 -23.90 -8.43 11.01
CA ASN A 124 -25.34 -8.49 11.25
C ASN A 124 -26.06 -7.25 10.70
N ASN A 125 -27.39 -7.25 10.76
CA ASN A 125 -28.22 -6.17 10.22
C ASN A 125 -28.22 -4.87 11.04
N THR A 126 -27.69 -4.86 12.25
CA THR A 126 -27.62 -3.64 13.08
C THR A 126 -26.48 -2.73 12.66
N GLN A 127 -25.49 -3.27 11.94
CA GLN A 127 -24.36 -2.53 11.42
C GLN A 127 -24.67 -1.99 10.02
N LYS A 128 -24.28 -0.76 9.75
CA LYS A 128 -24.35 -0.16 8.40
C LYS A 128 -23.03 -0.35 7.67
N LEU A 129 -23.07 -0.69 6.39
CA LEU A 129 -21.86 -0.84 5.58
C LEU A 129 -21.03 0.46 5.50
N LYS A 130 -21.65 1.63 5.58
CA LYS A 130 -20.92 2.91 5.67
C LYS A 130 -20.04 3.00 6.91
N ASP A 131 -20.49 2.48 8.05
CA ASP A 131 -19.68 2.47 9.28
C ASP A 131 -18.53 1.46 9.18
N VAL A 132 -18.77 0.34 8.48
CA VAL A 132 -17.74 -0.67 8.19
C VAL A 132 -16.66 -0.09 7.27
N VAL A 133 -17.04 0.63 6.21
CA VAL A 133 -16.09 1.35 5.34
C VAL A 133 -15.23 2.29 6.17
N LYS A 134 -15.85 3.16 6.99
CA LYS A 134 -15.11 4.10 7.83
C LYS A 134 -14.13 3.41 8.78
N LYS A 135 -14.54 2.32 9.42
CA LYS A 135 -13.63 1.56 10.31
C LYS A 135 -12.48 0.91 9.53
N ALA A 136 -12.74 0.43 8.31
CA ALA A 136 -11.69 -0.10 7.44
C ALA A 136 -10.70 1.02 7.04
N GLU A 137 -11.17 2.23 6.71
CA GLU A 137 -10.33 3.41 6.45
C GLU A 137 -9.47 3.78 7.66
N ASP A 138 -10.07 3.87 8.85
CA ASP A 138 -9.35 4.18 10.09
C ASP A 138 -8.23 3.16 10.38
N ARG A 139 -8.50 1.87 10.13
CA ARG A 139 -7.53 0.79 10.30
C ARG A 139 -6.42 0.86 9.23
N MET A 140 -6.77 1.14 7.99
CA MET A 140 -5.79 1.33 6.91
C MET A 140 -4.84 2.47 7.25
N TYR A 141 -5.38 3.62 7.69
CA TYR A 141 -4.55 4.77 8.07
C TYR A 141 -3.61 4.45 9.23
N ARG A 142 -4.08 3.76 10.28
CA ARG A 142 -3.21 3.31 11.40
C ARG A 142 -2.10 2.38 10.90
N ASN A 143 -2.44 1.41 10.04
CA ASN A 143 -1.46 0.50 9.46
C ASN A 143 -0.44 1.24 8.60
N LYS A 144 -0.88 2.22 7.79
CA LYS A 144 0.01 3.08 7.00
C LYS A 144 1.01 3.83 7.88
N LEU A 145 0.57 4.40 9.01
CA LEU A 145 1.46 5.07 9.96
C LEU A 145 2.47 4.11 10.62
N LEU A 146 2.06 2.91 10.99
CA LEU A 146 2.94 1.89 11.57
C LEU A 146 3.94 1.36 10.52
N GLU A 147 3.47 1.10 9.30
CA GLU A 147 4.30 0.64 8.21
C GLU A 147 5.28 1.72 7.73
N SER A 148 4.93 3.00 7.77
CA SER A 148 5.83 4.10 7.42
C SER A 148 7.00 4.21 8.38
N LYS A 149 6.81 3.92 9.66
CA LYS A 149 7.88 3.86 10.66
C LYS A 149 8.79 2.63 10.46
N SER A 150 8.23 1.51 10.02
CA SER A 150 8.95 0.23 9.83
C SER A 150 9.56 0.07 8.43
N LYS A 151 8.95 0.65 7.40
CA LYS A 151 9.30 0.49 5.97
C LYS A 151 10.02 1.69 5.34
N LYS A 152 10.39 2.73 6.09
CA LYS A 152 11.43 3.67 5.63
C LYS A 152 12.66 2.90 5.09
N SER A 153 12.84 1.65 5.52
CA SER A 153 13.90 0.75 5.06
C SER A 153 13.67 0.10 3.68
N GLY A 154 12.50 -0.41 3.33
CA GLY A 154 12.35 -1.28 2.15
C GLY A 154 12.32 -0.54 0.81
N THR A 155 11.51 0.50 0.67
CA THR A 155 11.43 1.31 -0.56
C THR A 155 12.73 2.09 -0.74
N VAL A 156 13.29 2.61 0.35
CA VAL A 156 14.59 3.32 0.33
C VAL A 156 15.74 2.37 0.01
N LEU A 157 15.78 1.17 0.56
CA LEU A 157 16.77 0.15 0.20
C LEU A 157 16.64 -0.28 -1.28
N SER A 158 15.42 -0.40 -1.80
CA SER A 158 15.21 -0.70 -3.22
C SER A 158 15.65 0.46 -4.11
N LEU A 159 15.38 1.70 -3.71
CA LEU A 159 15.83 2.91 -4.40
C LEU A 159 17.36 3.05 -4.33
N GLN A 160 17.97 2.83 -3.17
CA GLN A 160 19.41 2.81 -3.02
C GLN A 160 20.06 1.78 -3.94
N ARG A 161 19.50 0.56 -3.99
CA ARG A 161 20.02 -0.50 -4.87
C ARG A 161 19.94 -0.12 -6.35
N THR A 162 18.85 0.49 -6.80
CA THR A 162 18.69 0.96 -8.18
C THR A 162 19.60 2.15 -8.50
N LEU A 163 19.83 3.04 -7.54
CA LEU A 163 20.78 4.15 -7.68
C LEU A 163 22.22 3.63 -7.77
N PHE A 164 22.61 2.65 -6.94
CA PHE A 164 23.93 2.02 -7.01
C PHE A 164 24.15 1.27 -8.32
N GLU A 165 23.13 0.60 -8.88
CA GLU A 165 23.23 -0.06 -10.19
C GLU A 165 23.39 0.93 -11.36
N LYS A 166 23.00 2.20 -11.18
CA LYS A 166 23.06 3.27 -12.21
C LYS A 166 24.13 4.31 -11.95
N SER A 167 24.69 4.39 -10.75
CA SER A 167 25.75 5.35 -10.41
C SER A 167 27.13 4.67 -10.44
N TYR A 168 28.17 5.45 -10.74
CA TYR A 168 29.57 5.01 -10.63
C TYR A 168 30.06 4.95 -9.17
N GLU A 169 29.20 5.23 -8.19
CA GLU A 169 29.55 5.14 -6.77
C GLU A 169 29.41 3.72 -6.27
N THR A 170 30.43 3.25 -5.56
CA THR A 170 30.44 1.90 -4.99
C THR A 170 29.60 1.86 -3.71
N GLU A 171 28.96 0.73 -3.46
CA GLU A 171 28.20 0.46 -2.23
C GLU A 171 29.05 0.72 -0.96
N GLU A 172 30.35 0.44 -1.04
CA GLU A 172 31.31 0.72 0.04
C GLU A 172 31.46 2.22 0.34
N HIS A 173 31.43 3.09 -0.69
CA HIS A 173 31.53 4.54 -0.50
C HIS A 173 30.29 5.08 0.22
N ALA A 174 29.10 4.67 -0.17
CA ALA A 174 27.86 5.07 0.47
C ALA A 174 27.74 4.58 1.92
N LEU A 175 28.12 3.33 2.19
CA LEU A 175 28.15 2.79 3.57
C LEU A 175 29.11 3.59 4.45
N ARG A 176 30.24 4.00 3.92
CA ARG A 176 31.22 4.83 4.63
C ARG A 176 30.70 6.23 4.93
N ILE A 177 29.98 6.85 3.99
CA ILE A 177 29.34 8.16 4.21
C ILE A 177 28.24 8.05 5.28
N ILE A 178 27.40 7.02 5.23
CA ILE A 178 26.38 6.75 6.25
C ILE A 178 27.01 6.64 7.64
N GLU A 179 28.06 5.83 7.79
CA GLU A 179 28.73 5.63 9.07
C GLU A 179 29.34 6.91 9.63
N LEU A 180 30.03 7.68 8.78
CA LEU A 180 30.63 8.97 9.15
C LEU A 180 29.56 10.00 9.53
N SER A 181 28.46 10.08 8.78
CA SER A 181 27.36 10.99 9.04
C SER A 181 26.66 10.69 10.36
N GLN A 182 26.42 9.40 10.66
CA GLN A 182 25.86 8.99 11.95
C GLN A 182 26.78 9.29 13.13
N LYS A 183 28.11 9.06 12.93
CA LYS A 183 29.10 9.37 13.97
C LYS A 183 29.17 10.86 14.25
N LEU A 184 29.13 11.69 13.22
CA LEU A 184 29.09 13.15 13.34
C LEU A 184 27.79 13.62 14.00
N GLY A 185 26.65 13.08 13.59
CA GLY A 185 25.35 13.41 14.17
C GLY A 185 25.28 13.11 15.67
N ARG A 186 25.81 11.96 16.11
CA ARG A 186 25.91 11.65 17.55
C ARG A 186 26.83 12.61 18.29
N MET A 187 27.95 13.01 17.69
CA MET A 187 28.86 13.99 18.31
C MET A 187 28.21 15.38 18.44
N LEU A 188 27.28 15.73 17.54
CA LEU A 188 26.50 16.97 17.57
C LEU A 188 25.26 16.89 18.47
N GLY A 189 25.00 15.73 19.10
CA GLY A 189 23.88 15.56 20.03
C GLY A 189 22.51 15.41 19.33
N LEU A 190 22.46 14.95 18.07
CA LEU A 190 21.21 14.70 17.38
C LEU A 190 20.45 13.54 18.04
N HIS A 191 19.11 13.67 18.07
CA HIS A 191 18.24 12.61 18.58
C HIS A 191 18.14 11.44 17.57
N GLU A 192 17.74 10.25 18.06
CA GLU A 192 17.67 9.02 17.25
C GLU A 192 16.84 9.19 15.96
N ASN A 193 15.75 9.93 16.00
CA ASN A 193 14.94 10.22 14.79
C ASN A 193 15.70 11.04 13.76
N GLU A 194 16.52 12.01 14.20
CA GLU A 194 17.35 12.85 13.33
C GLU A 194 18.54 12.06 12.76
N LEU A 195 19.08 11.13 13.54
CA LEU A 195 20.13 10.19 13.10
C LEU A 195 19.58 9.22 12.04
N ASP A 196 18.35 8.79 12.16
CA ASP A 196 17.68 7.95 11.14
C ASP A 196 17.44 8.73 9.84
N ASP A 197 17.01 9.99 9.93
CA ASP A 197 16.86 10.86 8.77
C ASP A 197 18.21 11.17 8.11
N LEU A 198 19.25 11.41 8.91
CA LEU A 198 20.62 11.62 8.43
C LEU A 198 21.19 10.39 7.74
N LYS A 199 20.94 9.20 8.29
CA LYS A 199 21.30 7.91 7.65
C LYS A 199 20.63 7.74 6.29
N LEU A 200 19.36 8.13 6.19
CA LEU A 200 18.59 8.07 4.96
C LEU A 200 19.17 9.00 3.90
N LEU A 201 19.43 10.26 4.27
CA LEU A 201 20.01 11.28 3.38
C LEU A 201 21.42 10.93 2.92
N ALA A 202 22.24 10.36 3.80
CA ALA A 202 23.62 9.98 3.50
C ALA A 202 23.74 8.74 2.62
N GLY A 203 22.67 7.96 2.47
CA GLY A 203 22.62 6.77 1.62
C GLY A 203 21.95 7.00 0.25
N LEU A 204 21.52 8.23 -0.03
CA LEU A 204 21.00 8.65 -1.35
C LEU A 204 22.09 9.28 -2.20
#